data_cefcb5a3729890dfb97669aa186603a5
#
_entry.id   cefcb5a3729890dfb97669aa186603a5
#
_cell.length_a   1.000
_cell.length_b   1.000
_cell.length_c   1.000
_cell.angle_alpha   90.00
_cell.angle_beta   90.00
_cell.angle_gamma   90.00
#
_symmetry.space_group_name_H-M   'P 1'
#
loop_
_entity.id
_entity.type
_entity.pdbx_description
1 polymer ?
#
loop_
_entity_poly.entity_id
_entity_poly.type
_entity_poly.pdbx_seq_one_letter_code
_entity_poly.pdbx_strand_id
1 'polypeptide(L)'
;MILLKNNLCMGIFYNENEIQTTNYAGIYYNDTRFFENWSWNFEKKYSKIYENISKFEELKQLWTIFKNHTQEITIERIFKVENFGILESLKLKNYNIKETKKDILELNINSNFMDMMYIRNNAGFSSGELKGYEPPKYSYKVDNDKIKIEAVDQSGFKYYAEIKINSDFNFEFDGKKIYIEYSLSPKEEKEISIEVRLQDDYNIKPVQRPDYIEFENKFESLYKKYHSYKNEIRKSVESIYALMSNYEDKWIITAGMPIFAVPFGRDSLISAYFVLPYLPEITRDTLLYLGSKIGNKESNYNQEEIGKIPHELRNGELSRRDLIPFKTYYGAADTTSLYIIILNEYIKYTENYSFIEETKPIWEKALSWIKTKISSNYMIDFYNGNSMGLSVQSWKDSADSMNHKDGNSAKPPLYVSEVQGYTYKACLIASKFYDYLKNENLSKEYKILSDKILDMINNRFWNEDLGIYAMALDKDLKQLEVVSSDAGHMLFSETADKEKAKLIVKNLLSEEMFSGFGIRTLNSKAINYNPNSYHNGSVWAHDTVICALGMNKYGFEEEASKVALGILEAAKYWNIYSLPELFSGYDNKKWKEPIAYPEACSLQGWSSTSLFGCLYILDSKDSK
;
A
#
# COMPACT_ATOMS: atom_id res chain seq x y z
N MET A 1 11.99 8.85 8.90
CA MET A 1 11.37 7.57 9.39
C MET A 1 12.03 6.39 8.68
N ILE A 2 12.45 5.38 9.44
CA ILE A 2 13.01 4.12 8.94
C ILE A 2 11.92 3.07 9.05
N LEU A 3 11.61 2.42 7.93
CA LEU A 3 10.61 1.36 7.81
C LEU A 3 11.30 0.08 7.37
N LEU A 4 11.14 -0.97 8.17
CA LEU A 4 11.64 -2.30 7.87
C LEU A 4 10.48 -3.28 7.89
N LYS A 5 10.44 -4.23 6.93
CA LYS A 5 9.34 -5.19 6.86
C LYS A 5 9.82 -6.52 6.28
N ASN A 6 9.36 -7.58 6.89
CA ASN A 6 9.48 -8.93 6.37
C ASN A 6 8.17 -9.68 6.68
N ASN A 7 7.42 -10.03 5.65
CA ASN A 7 6.12 -10.68 5.74
C ASN A 7 5.16 -9.91 6.67
N LEU A 8 4.74 -10.47 7.80
CA LEU A 8 3.82 -9.86 8.76
C LEU A 8 4.52 -9.07 9.86
N CYS A 9 5.84 -9.10 9.93
CA CYS A 9 6.61 -8.37 10.93
C CYS A 9 7.11 -7.04 10.38
N MET A 10 7.05 -5.99 11.21
CA MET A 10 7.49 -4.63 10.85
C MET A 10 8.28 -3.98 11.98
N GLY A 11 9.32 -3.22 11.61
CA GLY A 11 10.02 -2.29 12.49
C GLY A 11 9.87 -0.86 11.99
N ILE A 12 9.46 0.06 12.87
CA ILE A 12 9.27 1.47 12.56
C ILE A 12 10.09 2.30 13.54
N PHE A 13 11.00 3.12 12.99
CA PHE A 13 11.88 3.96 13.79
C PHE A 13 11.86 5.40 13.26
N TYR A 14 11.94 6.35 14.17
CA TYR A 14 12.04 7.76 13.81
C TYR A 14 13.44 8.30 14.09
N ASN A 15 13.86 9.27 13.29
CA ASN A 15 15.02 10.06 13.61
C ASN A 15 14.66 11.11 14.69
N GLU A 16 15.59 11.47 15.56
CA GLU A 16 15.36 12.34 16.73
C GLU A 16 14.72 13.71 16.40
N ASN A 17 14.79 14.18 15.15
CA ASN A 17 14.31 15.50 14.73
C ASN A 17 13.04 15.45 13.86
N GLU A 18 12.39 14.30 13.71
CA GLU A 18 11.16 14.21 12.91
C GLU A 18 9.95 14.67 13.72
N ILE A 19 9.24 15.70 13.23
CA ILE A 19 7.96 16.12 13.78
C ILE A 19 6.91 15.05 13.43
N GLN A 20 6.23 14.53 14.44
CA GLN A 20 5.25 13.47 14.27
C GLN A 20 3.88 13.93 14.75
N THR A 21 2.86 13.69 13.94
CA THR A 21 1.46 13.81 14.32
C THR A 21 1.02 12.58 15.12
N THR A 22 1.58 11.40 14.80
CA THR A 22 1.28 10.12 15.48
C THR A 22 2.56 9.32 15.69
N ASN A 23 2.70 8.75 16.89
CA ASN A 23 3.83 7.88 17.18
C ASN A 23 3.55 6.42 16.74
N TYR A 24 3.96 6.09 15.52
CA TYR A 24 3.93 4.71 15.01
C TYR A 24 5.20 3.91 15.34
N ALA A 25 6.20 4.48 16.05
CA ALA A 25 7.42 3.75 16.37
C ALA A 25 7.12 2.42 17.07
N GLY A 26 7.94 1.42 16.77
CA GLY A 26 7.86 0.13 17.44
C GLY A 26 8.03 -1.07 16.53
N ILE A 27 7.89 -2.25 17.14
CA ILE A 27 7.93 -3.54 16.47
C ILE A 27 6.52 -4.10 16.42
N TYR A 28 6.07 -4.44 15.23
CA TYR A 28 4.72 -4.92 14.94
C TYR A 28 4.76 -6.34 14.39
N TYR A 29 3.73 -7.08 14.72
CA TYR A 29 3.38 -8.33 14.08
C TYR A 29 1.87 -8.38 13.86
N ASN A 30 1.45 -8.60 12.62
CA ASN A 30 0.06 -8.85 12.26
C ASN A 30 -0.93 -7.79 12.81
N ASP A 31 -0.80 -6.51 12.47
CA ASP A 31 -1.59 -5.36 12.96
C ASP A 31 -1.47 -5.02 14.45
N THR A 32 -0.63 -5.71 15.21
CA THR A 32 -0.43 -5.45 16.63
C THR A 32 0.99 -4.95 16.91
N ARG A 33 1.12 -3.85 17.65
CA ARG A 33 2.40 -3.35 18.14
C ARG A 33 2.81 -4.09 19.41
N PHE A 34 3.79 -4.98 19.32
CA PHE A 34 4.33 -5.72 20.47
C PHE A 34 5.20 -4.84 21.35
N PHE A 35 6.08 -4.06 20.75
CA PHE A 35 6.97 -3.15 21.45
C PHE A 35 6.78 -1.73 20.92
N GLU A 36 6.46 -0.78 21.81
CA GLU A 36 6.31 0.63 21.47
C GLU A 36 7.65 1.30 21.20
N ASN A 37 8.70 0.84 21.90
CA ASN A 37 10.04 1.33 21.74
C ASN A 37 10.99 0.15 21.51
N TRP A 38 12.02 0.39 20.72
CA TRP A 38 13.17 -0.48 20.56
C TRP A 38 14.38 0.42 20.34
N SER A 39 14.93 0.98 21.44
CA SER A 39 15.97 2.00 21.37
C SER A 39 17.02 1.80 22.44
N TRP A 40 18.26 1.96 22.05
CA TRP A 40 19.40 1.84 22.93
C TRP A 40 19.80 3.19 23.55
N ASN A 41 20.30 3.18 24.81
CA ASN A 41 20.80 4.38 25.47
C ASN A 41 22.04 4.98 24.78
N PHE A 42 22.82 4.19 24.08
CA PHE A 42 24.00 4.67 23.35
C PHE A 42 23.61 5.61 22.19
N GLU A 43 22.42 5.51 21.64
CA GLU A 43 21.93 6.40 20.59
C GLU A 43 21.92 7.88 21.03
N LYS A 44 21.82 8.13 22.35
CA LYS A 44 21.92 9.47 22.96
C LYS A 44 23.33 9.88 23.42
N LYS A 45 24.21 8.90 23.61
CA LYS A 45 25.57 9.11 24.16
C LYS A 45 26.66 9.09 23.08
N TYR A 46 26.41 8.40 21.97
CA TYR A 46 27.38 8.13 20.91
C TYR A 46 27.00 8.89 19.63
N SER A 47 27.97 9.14 18.78
CA SER A 47 27.75 9.71 17.44
C SER A 47 27.54 8.60 16.44
N LYS A 48 26.44 8.66 15.70
CA LYS A 48 26.20 7.79 14.54
C LYS A 48 27.05 8.27 13.36
N ILE A 49 27.95 7.42 12.87
CA ILE A 49 28.88 7.74 11.78
C ILE A 49 28.55 6.99 10.49
N TYR A 50 27.69 5.98 10.54
CA TYR A 50 27.21 5.24 9.37
C TYR A 50 25.80 4.72 9.59
N GLU A 51 24.99 4.74 8.53
CA GLU A 51 23.67 4.14 8.48
C GLU A 51 23.36 3.66 7.06
N ASN A 52 22.85 2.46 6.94
CA ASN A 52 22.39 1.91 5.68
C ASN A 52 21.17 1.00 5.90
N ILE A 53 20.22 1.06 5.00
CA ILE A 53 19.05 0.18 4.96
C ILE A 53 19.21 -0.72 3.73
N SER A 54 19.09 -2.03 3.92
CA SER A 54 19.18 -3.03 2.86
C SER A 54 17.87 -3.78 2.74
N LYS A 55 17.32 -3.86 1.53
CA LYS A 55 16.11 -4.60 1.16
C LYS A 55 14.88 -4.25 2.02
N PHE A 56 14.91 -3.13 2.74
CA PHE A 56 13.92 -2.72 3.74
C PHE A 56 13.60 -3.78 4.82
N GLU A 57 14.53 -4.68 5.08
CA GLU A 57 14.44 -5.64 6.17
C GLU A 57 15.62 -5.55 7.15
N GLU A 58 16.72 -4.90 6.75
CA GLU A 58 17.94 -4.80 7.56
C GLU A 58 18.41 -3.35 7.68
N LEU A 59 18.69 -2.93 8.91
CA LEU A 59 19.31 -1.66 9.27
C LEU A 59 20.70 -1.93 9.81
N LYS A 60 21.72 -1.35 9.19
CA LYS A 60 23.11 -1.40 9.66
C LYS A 60 23.58 -0.02 10.08
N GLN A 61 24.10 0.10 11.29
CA GLN A 61 24.58 1.35 11.87
C GLN A 61 25.97 1.17 12.50
N LEU A 62 26.77 2.24 12.48
CA LEU A 62 28.03 2.32 13.23
C LEU A 62 27.99 3.56 14.11
N TRP A 63 28.20 3.33 15.41
CA TRP A 63 28.19 4.35 16.45
C TRP A 63 29.55 4.42 17.13
N THR A 64 29.97 5.59 17.59
CA THR A 64 31.26 5.76 18.27
C THR A 64 31.27 6.90 19.27
N ILE A 65 32.14 6.80 20.27
CA ILE A 65 32.52 7.92 21.15
C ILE A 65 33.86 8.44 20.70
N PHE A 66 33.94 9.78 20.51
CA PHE A 66 35.19 10.49 20.34
C PHE A 66 35.58 11.20 21.65
N LYS A 67 36.81 11.00 22.09
CA LYS A 67 37.43 11.75 23.19
C LYS A 67 38.77 12.27 22.72
N ASN A 68 38.99 13.59 22.85
CA ASN A 68 40.25 14.23 22.42
C ASN A 68 40.65 13.88 20.97
N HIS A 69 39.66 13.90 20.06
CA HIS A 69 39.81 13.56 18.63
C HIS A 69 40.21 12.09 18.35
N THR A 70 40.13 11.22 19.35
CA THR A 70 40.39 9.80 19.18
C THR A 70 39.12 8.98 19.44
N GLN A 71 38.93 7.94 18.62
CA GLN A 71 37.86 6.98 18.75
C GLN A 71 38.19 6.03 19.92
N GLU A 72 37.31 5.93 20.90
CA GLU A 72 37.53 5.06 22.06
C GLU A 72 36.80 3.74 21.93
N ILE A 73 35.51 3.77 21.60
CA ILE A 73 34.66 2.59 21.47
C ILE A 73 33.84 2.73 20.20
N THR A 74 33.61 1.62 19.51
CA THR A 74 32.60 1.50 18.47
C THR A 74 31.55 0.48 18.83
N ILE A 75 30.32 0.74 18.36
CA ILE A 75 29.22 -0.23 18.35
C ILE A 75 28.75 -0.36 16.91
N GLU A 76 29.01 -1.52 16.31
CA GLU A 76 28.36 -1.90 15.05
C GLU A 76 27.04 -2.57 15.42
N ARG A 77 25.93 -2.00 14.92
CA ARG A 77 24.58 -2.51 15.11
C ARG A 77 24.05 -3.03 13.80
N ILE A 78 23.57 -4.27 13.79
CA ILE A 78 22.80 -4.84 12.71
C ILE A 78 21.44 -5.23 13.28
N PHE A 79 20.38 -4.61 12.77
CA PHE A 79 19.01 -4.90 13.15
C PHE A 79 18.28 -5.43 11.94
N LYS A 80 17.71 -6.63 12.04
CA LYS A 80 17.01 -7.29 10.94
C LYS A 80 15.61 -7.72 11.36
N VAL A 81 14.63 -7.40 10.50
CA VAL A 81 13.26 -7.90 10.64
C VAL A 81 13.19 -9.27 9.97
N GLU A 82 12.79 -10.26 10.73
CA GLU A 82 12.57 -11.63 10.29
C GLU A 82 11.06 -11.89 10.10
N ASN A 83 10.71 -13.04 9.52
CA ASN A 83 9.32 -13.40 9.23
C ASN A 83 8.40 -13.38 10.47
N PHE A 84 8.94 -13.77 11.63
CA PHE A 84 8.23 -13.87 12.91
C PHE A 84 8.95 -13.14 14.06
N GLY A 85 9.59 -12.04 13.77
CA GLY A 85 10.28 -11.27 14.80
C GLY A 85 11.45 -10.47 14.28
N ILE A 86 12.49 -10.37 15.09
CA ILE A 86 13.69 -9.60 14.78
C ILE A 86 14.94 -10.31 15.26
N LEU A 87 16.04 -10.03 14.58
CA LEU A 87 17.39 -10.37 14.98
C LEU A 87 18.21 -9.08 15.10
N GLU A 88 18.83 -8.86 16.24
CA GLU A 88 19.73 -7.74 16.44
C GLU A 88 21.10 -8.22 16.92
N SER A 89 22.17 -7.70 16.34
CA SER A 89 23.55 -7.94 16.74
C SER A 89 24.22 -6.61 17.06
N LEU A 90 24.89 -6.53 18.19
CA LEU A 90 25.75 -5.44 18.59
C LEU A 90 27.18 -5.96 18.75
N LYS A 91 28.11 -5.43 17.96
CA LYS A 91 29.52 -5.72 18.04
C LYS A 91 30.24 -4.52 18.66
N LEU A 92 30.72 -4.70 19.90
CA LEU A 92 31.42 -3.67 20.67
C LEU A 92 32.91 -3.86 20.53
N LYS A 93 33.65 -2.77 20.27
CA LYS A 93 35.11 -2.81 20.18
C LYS A 93 35.77 -1.65 20.93
N ASN A 94 36.69 -1.99 21.84
CA ASN A 94 37.50 -1.02 22.58
C ASN A 94 38.80 -0.75 21.79
N TYR A 95 38.97 0.47 21.28
CA TYR A 95 40.17 0.89 20.56
C TYR A 95 41.28 1.42 21.48
N ASN A 96 41.00 1.62 22.77
CA ASN A 96 42.01 2.03 23.71
C ASN A 96 43.11 0.95 23.87
N ILE A 97 44.35 1.37 24.08
CA ILE A 97 45.51 0.48 24.19
C ILE A 97 45.89 0.15 25.65
N LYS A 98 45.34 0.87 26.60
CA LYS A 98 45.70 0.76 28.03
C LYS A 98 44.49 0.64 28.94
N GLU A 99 43.35 1.23 28.58
CA GLU A 99 42.22 1.34 29.47
C GLU A 99 41.15 0.30 29.17
N THR A 100 40.67 -0.37 30.19
CA THR A 100 39.45 -1.16 30.15
C THR A 100 38.26 -0.22 30.15
N LYS A 101 37.29 -0.45 29.28
CA LYS A 101 36.04 0.33 29.17
C LYS A 101 34.88 -0.48 29.73
N LYS A 102 34.15 0.15 30.67
CA LYS A 102 32.95 -0.43 31.32
C LYS A 102 31.81 0.58 31.21
N ASP A 103 30.63 0.10 30.86
CA ASP A 103 29.37 0.88 30.86
C ASP A 103 28.18 -0.08 30.88
N ILE A 104 26.98 0.47 30.96
CA ILE A 104 25.73 -0.27 30.87
C ILE A 104 25.03 0.09 29.56
N LEU A 105 24.73 -0.92 28.78
CA LEU A 105 23.81 -0.80 27.64
C LEU A 105 22.39 -0.97 28.15
N GLU A 106 21.53 -0.02 27.84
CA GLU A 106 20.10 -0.09 28.18
C GLU A 106 19.30 -0.16 26.85
N LEU A 107 18.56 -1.24 26.67
CA LEU A 107 17.59 -1.37 25.60
C LEU A 107 16.18 -1.11 26.13
N ASN A 108 15.53 -0.09 25.62
CA ASN A 108 14.14 0.24 25.89
C ASN A 108 13.22 -0.64 25.03
N ILE A 109 12.35 -1.45 25.64
CA ILE A 109 11.45 -2.37 24.95
C ILE A 109 10.01 -2.29 25.47
N ASN A 110 9.54 -1.12 25.83
CA ASN A 110 8.21 -0.95 26.42
C ASN A 110 7.14 -1.68 25.60
N SER A 111 6.57 -2.76 26.17
CA SER A 111 5.52 -3.57 25.53
C SER A 111 4.15 -2.95 25.76
N ASN A 112 3.29 -2.91 24.76
CA ASN A 112 1.93 -2.39 24.92
C ASN A 112 0.84 -3.16 24.17
N PHE A 113 1.18 -4.01 23.22
CA PHE A 113 0.27 -4.86 22.45
C PHE A 113 -0.93 -4.13 21.85
N MET A 114 -0.74 -2.88 21.44
CA MET A 114 -1.79 -2.04 20.88
C MET A 114 -2.10 -2.39 19.45
N ASP A 115 -3.38 -2.37 19.11
CA ASP A 115 -3.88 -2.45 17.73
C ASP A 115 -3.43 -1.24 16.89
N MET A 116 -3.02 -1.46 15.64
CA MET A 116 -2.57 -0.40 14.72
C MET A 116 -3.66 0.64 14.48
N MET A 117 -4.92 0.24 14.36
CA MET A 117 -6.03 1.16 14.13
C MET A 117 -6.36 2.00 15.38
N TYR A 118 -6.10 1.46 16.58
CA TYR A 118 -6.18 2.26 17.80
C TYR A 118 -5.10 3.34 17.85
N ILE A 119 -3.87 3.00 17.49
CA ILE A 119 -2.76 3.95 17.41
C ILE A 119 -3.09 5.07 16.40
N ARG A 120 -3.62 4.71 15.23
CA ARG A 120 -4.05 5.66 14.20
C ARG A 120 -5.14 6.60 14.70
N ASN A 121 -6.15 6.11 15.40
CA ASN A 121 -7.28 6.93 15.87
C ASN A 121 -6.90 7.91 16.98
N ASN A 122 -5.93 7.58 17.83
CA ASN A 122 -5.38 8.52 18.81
C ASN A 122 -4.66 9.72 18.18
N ALA A 123 -4.39 9.67 16.88
CA ALA A 123 -3.83 10.78 16.10
C ALA A 123 -4.85 11.75 15.52
N GLY A 124 -6.14 11.63 15.87
CA GLY A 124 -7.18 12.56 15.45
C GLY A 124 -7.96 12.18 14.20
N PHE A 125 -7.83 10.94 13.71
CA PHE A 125 -8.72 10.42 12.67
C PHE A 125 -10.05 9.98 13.30
N SER A 126 -11.11 10.71 12.94
CA SER A 126 -12.52 10.51 13.31
C SER A 126 -12.86 10.39 14.81
N SER A 127 -13.71 11.26 15.21
CA SER A 127 -14.30 11.52 16.52
C SER A 127 -15.17 10.41 17.14
N GLY A 128 -14.91 9.16 16.86
CA GLY A 128 -15.52 8.04 17.56
C GLY A 128 -14.63 7.57 18.67
N GLU A 129 -14.90 7.94 19.92
CA GLU A 129 -14.35 7.20 21.06
C GLU A 129 -14.59 5.72 20.82
N LEU A 130 -13.52 4.94 20.66
CA LEU A 130 -13.58 3.48 20.61
C LEU A 130 -13.95 2.99 22.03
N LYS A 131 -15.25 3.14 22.36
CA LYS A 131 -15.80 2.77 23.65
C LYS A 131 -15.54 1.28 23.88
N GLY A 132 -14.85 0.98 24.99
CA GLY A 132 -14.63 -0.37 25.43
C GLY A 132 -13.34 -1.04 24.92
N TYR A 133 -12.40 -0.30 24.32
CA TYR A 133 -11.06 -0.81 24.07
C TYR A 133 -10.12 -0.40 25.21
N GLU A 134 -9.41 -1.40 25.74
CA GLU A 134 -8.27 -1.22 26.64
C GLU A 134 -7.11 -2.04 26.09
N PRO A 135 -5.88 -1.50 26.06
CA PRO A 135 -4.71 -2.26 25.63
C PRO A 135 -4.59 -3.59 26.39
N PRO A 136 -4.15 -4.67 25.72
CA PRO A 136 -3.96 -5.97 26.35
C PRO A 136 -3.06 -5.88 27.57
N LYS A 137 -3.44 -6.57 28.66
CA LYS A 137 -2.60 -6.69 29.87
C LYS A 137 -1.56 -7.75 29.61
N TYR A 138 -0.31 -7.48 29.97
CA TYR A 138 0.78 -8.42 29.80
C TYR A 138 1.47 -8.77 31.12
N SER A 139 2.11 -9.93 31.12
CA SER A 139 3.00 -10.41 32.17
C SER A 139 4.31 -10.88 31.54
N TYR A 140 5.37 -10.97 32.34
CA TYR A 140 6.63 -11.47 31.85
C TYR A 140 7.29 -12.45 32.85
N LYS A 141 8.15 -13.30 32.31
CA LYS A 141 8.99 -14.23 33.06
C LYS A 141 10.41 -14.18 32.50
N VAL A 142 11.39 -14.04 33.35
CA VAL A 142 12.81 -14.16 33.01
C VAL A 142 13.29 -15.56 33.37
N ASP A 143 13.93 -16.25 32.43
CA ASP A 143 14.44 -17.61 32.59
C ASP A 143 15.80 -17.73 31.89
N ASN A 144 16.89 -17.71 32.69
CA ASN A 144 18.29 -17.72 32.23
C ASN A 144 18.57 -16.65 31.16
N ASP A 145 18.70 -17.08 29.90
CA ASP A 145 19.01 -16.24 28.71
C ASP A 145 17.76 -15.71 27.98
N LYS A 146 16.56 -15.93 28.55
CA LYS A 146 15.28 -15.65 27.88
C LYS A 146 14.34 -14.79 28.72
N ILE A 147 13.66 -13.89 28.04
CA ILE A 147 12.50 -13.16 28.56
C ILE A 147 11.29 -13.60 27.75
N LYS A 148 10.26 -14.10 28.44
CA LYS A 148 8.97 -14.45 27.85
C LYS A 148 7.93 -13.43 28.27
N ILE A 149 7.23 -12.85 27.33
CA ILE A 149 6.16 -11.88 27.54
C ILE A 149 4.88 -12.47 26.97
N GLU A 150 3.82 -12.49 27.75
CA GLU A 150 2.51 -12.96 27.38
C GLU A 150 1.48 -11.88 27.61
N ALA A 151 0.68 -11.57 26.62
CA ALA A 151 -0.43 -10.63 26.74
C ALA A 151 -1.74 -11.29 26.34
N VAL A 152 -2.84 -10.82 26.95
CA VAL A 152 -4.19 -11.31 26.67
C VAL A 152 -5.10 -10.12 26.50
N ASP A 153 -5.82 -10.06 25.36
CA ASP A 153 -6.81 -9.02 25.13
C ASP A 153 -8.16 -9.31 25.80
N GLN A 154 -9.08 -8.38 25.68
CA GLN A 154 -10.41 -8.50 26.28
C GLN A 154 -11.28 -9.62 25.67
N SER A 155 -10.89 -10.19 24.53
CA SER A 155 -11.56 -11.36 23.94
C SER A 155 -10.96 -12.71 24.38
N GLY A 156 -9.87 -12.67 25.14
CA GLY A 156 -9.10 -13.84 25.54
C GLY A 156 -8.07 -14.29 24.49
N PHE A 157 -7.87 -13.54 23.42
CA PHE A 157 -6.84 -13.80 22.41
C PHE A 157 -5.46 -13.46 22.95
N LYS A 158 -4.49 -14.31 22.68
CA LYS A 158 -3.15 -14.24 23.28
C LYS A 158 -2.09 -13.83 22.28
N TYR A 159 -1.10 -13.12 22.82
CA TYR A 159 0.11 -12.66 22.14
C TYR A 159 1.32 -13.12 22.91
N TYR A 160 2.37 -13.56 22.23
CA TYR A 160 3.58 -14.10 22.81
C TYR A 160 4.80 -13.46 22.18
N ALA A 161 5.73 -12.98 23.03
CA ALA A 161 7.06 -12.59 22.62
C ALA A 161 8.09 -13.36 23.44
N GLU A 162 9.06 -13.99 22.77
CA GLU A 162 10.24 -14.58 23.41
C GLU A 162 11.45 -13.78 22.95
N ILE A 163 12.19 -13.19 23.91
CA ILE A 163 13.45 -12.50 23.66
C ILE A 163 14.57 -13.39 24.21
N LYS A 164 15.46 -13.82 23.33
CA LYS A 164 16.66 -14.57 23.71
C LYS A 164 17.89 -13.69 23.54
N ILE A 165 18.72 -13.62 24.61
CA ILE A 165 19.93 -12.82 24.64
C ILE A 165 21.14 -13.77 24.70
N ASN A 166 21.96 -13.74 23.65
CA ASN A 166 23.22 -14.47 23.61
C ASN A 166 24.36 -13.46 23.83
N SER A 167 25.04 -13.55 24.95
CA SER A 167 26.11 -12.65 25.33
C SER A 167 27.01 -13.30 26.36
N ASP A 168 28.29 -12.90 26.39
CA ASP A 168 29.22 -13.20 27.51
C ASP A 168 28.94 -12.33 28.76
N PHE A 169 28.03 -11.36 28.64
CA PHE A 169 27.66 -10.43 29.72
C PHE A 169 26.34 -10.83 30.37
N ASN A 170 26.21 -10.59 31.64
CA ASN A 170 24.95 -10.75 32.37
C ASN A 170 23.96 -9.64 31.93
N PHE A 171 22.68 -9.96 31.97
CA PHE A 171 21.64 -8.97 31.76
C PHE A 171 20.60 -9.00 32.90
N GLU A 172 19.92 -7.87 33.08
CA GLU A 172 18.76 -7.71 33.93
C GLU A 172 17.59 -7.14 33.13
N PHE A 173 16.36 -7.46 33.53
CA PHE A 173 15.15 -6.95 32.94
C PHE A 173 14.16 -6.47 34.00
N ASP A 174 13.73 -5.22 33.92
CA ASP A 174 12.83 -4.59 34.92
C ASP A 174 11.35 -4.56 34.48
N GLY A 175 11.01 -5.19 33.34
CA GLY A 175 9.67 -5.17 32.72
C GLY A 175 9.53 -4.15 31.59
N LYS A 176 10.50 -3.24 31.43
CA LYS A 176 10.51 -2.20 30.38
C LYS A 176 11.85 -2.05 29.69
N LYS A 177 12.93 -2.37 30.38
CA LYS A 177 14.30 -2.21 29.89
C LYS A 177 15.13 -3.46 30.16
N ILE A 178 16.03 -3.75 29.23
CA ILE A 178 17.09 -4.72 29.36
C ILE A 178 18.38 -3.95 29.64
N TYR A 179 19.06 -4.31 30.72
CA TYR A 179 20.34 -3.74 31.12
C TYR A 179 21.42 -4.78 30.91
N ILE A 180 22.50 -4.44 30.21
CA ILE A 180 23.65 -5.31 29.96
C ILE A 180 24.91 -4.57 30.39
N GLU A 181 25.52 -5.03 31.48
CA GLU A 181 26.81 -4.50 31.93
C GLU A 181 27.94 -5.10 31.10
N TYR A 182 28.69 -4.28 30.40
CA TYR A 182 29.85 -4.74 29.66
C TYR A 182 31.17 -4.23 30.23
N SER A 183 32.21 -5.05 30.06
CA SER A 183 33.58 -4.70 30.35
C SER A 183 34.49 -5.20 29.25
N LEU A 184 35.17 -4.29 28.55
CA LEU A 184 36.06 -4.59 27.46
C LEU A 184 37.49 -4.20 27.80
N SER A 185 38.40 -5.16 27.85
CA SER A 185 39.85 -4.93 27.97
C SER A 185 40.38 -4.12 26.79
N PRO A 186 41.60 -3.55 26.87
CA PRO A 186 42.23 -2.89 25.72
C PRO A 186 42.23 -3.76 24.47
N LYS A 187 41.76 -3.20 23.34
CA LYS A 187 41.64 -3.87 22.02
C LYS A 187 40.64 -5.04 21.95
N GLU A 188 39.92 -5.31 23.01
CA GLU A 188 38.95 -6.41 23.05
C GLU A 188 37.71 -6.05 22.21
N GLU A 189 37.13 -7.11 21.62
CA GLU A 189 35.89 -7.06 20.85
C GLU A 189 34.96 -8.15 21.38
N LYS A 190 33.70 -7.82 21.58
CA LYS A 190 32.63 -8.72 22.04
C LYS A 190 31.36 -8.49 21.26
N GLU A 191 30.55 -9.53 21.17
CA GLU A 191 29.27 -9.51 20.49
C GLU A 191 28.12 -9.82 21.43
N ILE A 192 27.00 -9.13 21.22
CA ILE A 192 25.71 -9.38 21.87
C ILE A 192 24.72 -9.64 20.74
N SER A 193 24.00 -10.75 20.80
CA SER A 193 22.94 -11.07 19.86
C SER A 193 21.61 -11.21 20.60
N ILE A 194 20.58 -10.56 20.06
CA ILE A 194 19.21 -10.59 20.58
C ILE A 194 18.30 -11.15 19.49
N GLU A 195 17.71 -12.30 19.75
CA GLU A 195 16.69 -12.91 18.89
C GLU A 195 15.32 -12.72 19.55
N VAL A 196 14.37 -12.15 18.81
CA VAL A 196 12.98 -12.01 19.25
C VAL A 196 12.09 -12.83 18.35
N ARG A 197 11.22 -13.64 18.95
CA ARG A 197 10.15 -14.36 18.27
C ARG A 197 8.81 -13.82 18.71
N LEU A 198 7.98 -13.48 17.73
CA LEU A 198 6.64 -12.93 17.93
C LEU A 198 5.61 -13.95 17.41
N GLN A 199 4.54 -14.13 18.15
CA GLN A 199 3.46 -15.03 17.81
C GLN A 199 2.13 -14.53 18.41
N ASP A 200 1.03 -14.91 17.78
CA ASP A 200 -0.32 -14.73 18.31
C ASP A 200 -1.15 -16.01 18.14
N ASP A 201 -2.39 -16.02 18.64
CA ASP A 201 -3.27 -17.18 18.58
C ASP A 201 -3.77 -17.54 17.16
N TYR A 202 -3.44 -16.74 16.14
CA TYR A 202 -3.63 -17.19 14.74
C TYR A 202 -2.70 -18.35 14.38
N ASN A 203 -1.60 -18.53 15.11
CA ASN A 203 -0.63 -19.62 14.91
C ASN A 203 -0.21 -19.79 13.45
N ILE A 204 0.07 -18.66 12.76
CA ILE A 204 0.48 -18.66 11.37
C ILE A 204 1.78 -19.44 11.24
N LYS A 205 1.79 -20.40 10.34
CA LYS A 205 2.98 -21.22 10.09
C LYS A 205 4.02 -20.43 9.30
N PRO A 206 5.32 -20.64 9.59
CA PRO A 206 6.38 -20.07 8.79
C PRO A 206 6.26 -20.51 7.33
N VAL A 207 6.25 -19.53 6.41
CA VAL A 207 6.33 -19.76 4.98
C VAL A 207 7.67 -19.22 4.50
N GLN A 208 8.38 -20.00 3.73
CA GLN A 208 9.67 -19.58 3.19
C GLN A 208 9.41 -18.46 2.16
N ARG A 209 10.00 -17.30 2.40
CA ARG A 209 9.97 -16.19 1.45
C ARG A 209 10.83 -16.53 0.24
N PRO A 210 10.44 -16.12 -0.98
CA PRO A 210 11.30 -16.23 -2.15
C PRO A 210 12.70 -15.63 -1.89
N ASP A 211 13.75 -16.26 -2.38
CA ASP A 211 15.11 -15.71 -2.27
C ASP A 211 15.19 -14.34 -2.97
N TYR A 212 15.83 -13.37 -2.33
CA TYR A 212 15.89 -12.00 -2.88
C TYR A 212 16.68 -11.93 -4.18
N ILE A 213 17.75 -12.69 -4.33
CA ILE A 213 18.59 -12.66 -5.53
C ILE A 213 17.81 -13.24 -6.71
N GLU A 214 17.09 -14.34 -6.49
CA GLU A 214 16.21 -14.94 -7.51
C GLU A 214 15.07 -14.00 -7.88
N PHE A 215 14.51 -13.31 -6.90
CA PHE A 215 13.47 -12.31 -7.10
C PHE A 215 13.99 -11.11 -7.90
N GLU A 216 15.12 -10.52 -7.51
CA GLU A 216 15.73 -9.36 -8.18
C GLU A 216 16.14 -9.70 -9.62
N ASN A 217 16.63 -10.90 -9.89
CA ASN A 217 17.06 -11.36 -11.22
C ASN A 217 15.93 -11.31 -12.27
N LYS A 218 14.67 -11.39 -11.85
CA LYS A 218 13.51 -11.23 -12.76
C LYS A 218 13.45 -9.84 -13.41
N PHE A 219 14.11 -8.85 -12.83
CA PHE A 219 14.13 -7.46 -13.29
C PHE A 219 15.47 -7.07 -13.96
N GLU A 220 16.40 -8.01 -14.13
CA GLU A 220 17.75 -7.71 -14.66
C GLU A 220 17.72 -7.10 -16.06
N SER A 221 16.79 -7.52 -16.91
CA SER A 221 16.60 -6.97 -18.26
C SER A 221 16.25 -5.48 -18.22
N LEU A 222 15.43 -5.05 -17.23
CA LEU A 222 15.08 -3.64 -17.03
C LEU A 222 16.27 -2.81 -16.59
N TYR A 223 17.12 -3.34 -15.70
CA TYR A 223 18.34 -2.63 -15.28
C TYR A 223 19.29 -2.36 -16.45
N LYS A 224 19.34 -3.28 -17.43
CA LYS A 224 20.15 -3.13 -18.64
C LYS A 224 19.52 -2.14 -19.62
N LYS A 225 18.21 -2.27 -19.89
CA LYS A 225 17.49 -1.43 -20.85
C LYS A 225 17.37 0.02 -20.36
N TYR A 226 17.02 0.22 -19.09
CA TYR A 226 16.76 1.53 -18.48
C TYR A 226 17.87 1.94 -17.52
N HIS A 227 19.11 1.95 -18.02
CA HIS A 227 20.29 2.25 -17.19
C HIS A 227 20.21 3.58 -16.44
N SER A 228 19.60 4.62 -17.02
CA SER A 228 19.41 5.95 -16.39
C SER A 228 18.43 5.95 -15.21
N TYR A 229 17.61 4.91 -15.05
CA TYR A 229 16.64 4.72 -13.97
C TYR A 229 16.94 3.46 -13.14
N LYS A 230 18.14 2.92 -13.24
CA LYS A 230 18.51 1.66 -12.57
C LYS A 230 18.30 1.72 -11.04
N ASN A 231 18.64 2.84 -10.42
CA ASN A 231 18.51 3.00 -8.96
C ASN A 231 17.03 3.07 -8.54
N GLU A 232 16.19 3.77 -9.29
CA GLU A 232 14.76 3.92 -9.06
C GLU A 232 14.05 2.58 -9.22
N ILE A 233 14.40 1.82 -10.27
CA ILE A 233 13.90 0.46 -10.49
C ILE A 233 14.31 -0.46 -9.33
N ARG A 234 15.58 -0.41 -8.88
CA ARG A 234 16.05 -1.22 -7.75
C ARG A 234 15.28 -0.90 -6.47
N LYS A 235 15.11 0.38 -6.12
CA LYS A 235 14.30 0.80 -4.96
C LYS A 235 12.86 0.27 -5.06
N SER A 236 12.26 0.29 -6.25
CA SER A 236 10.93 -0.27 -6.47
C SER A 236 10.89 -1.77 -6.28
N VAL A 237 11.89 -2.51 -6.77
CA VAL A 237 12.02 -3.97 -6.56
C VAL A 237 12.15 -4.29 -5.07
N GLU A 238 13.03 -3.58 -4.34
CA GLU A 238 13.19 -3.73 -2.90
C GLU A 238 11.91 -3.39 -2.13
N SER A 239 11.21 -2.32 -2.53
CA SER A 239 9.94 -1.90 -1.93
C SER A 239 8.85 -2.95 -2.11
N ILE A 240 8.72 -3.51 -3.32
CA ILE A 240 7.77 -4.59 -3.62
C ILE A 240 8.11 -5.82 -2.79
N TYR A 241 9.39 -6.21 -2.78
CA TYR A 241 9.84 -7.33 -1.98
C TYR A 241 9.49 -7.16 -0.50
N ALA A 242 9.73 -6.00 0.10
CA ALA A 242 9.37 -5.70 1.48
C ALA A 242 7.86 -5.77 1.73
N LEU A 243 7.04 -5.22 0.81
CA LEU A 243 5.58 -5.19 0.94
C LEU A 243 4.89 -6.53 0.64
N MET A 244 5.59 -7.48 0.03
CA MET A 244 5.07 -8.83 -0.13
C MET A 244 4.84 -9.50 1.22
N SER A 245 3.61 -9.97 1.44
CA SER A 245 3.21 -10.72 2.63
C SER A 245 2.44 -11.96 2.25
N ASN A 246 2.60 -13.01 3.03
CA ASN A 246 1.93 -14.28 2.82
C ASN A 246 0.63 -14.34 3.63
N TYR A 247 -0.46 -14.58 2.94
CA TYR A 247 -1.78 -14.81 3.50
C TYR A 247 -2.34 -16.11 2.93
N GLU A 248 -2.56 -17.11 3.78
CA GLU A 248 -3.15 -18.40 3.37
C GLU A 248 -2.41 -19.03 2.17
N ASP A 249 -1.10 -19.12 2.27
CA ASP A 249 -0.18 -19.64 1.24
C ASP A 249 -0.20 -18.85 -0.10
N LYS A 250 -0.64 -17.60 -0.09
CA LYS A 250 -0.61 -16.68 -1.22
C LYS A 250 0.26 -15.47 -0.92
N TRP A 251 1.15 -15.11 -1.85
CA TRP A 251 1.99 -13.93 -1.74
C TRP A 251 1.29 -12.74 -2.38
N ILE A 252 1.09 -11.67 -1.60
CA ILE A 252 0.34 -10.49 -1.99
C ILE A 252 1.16 -9.24 -1.70
N ILE A 253 1.12 -8.26 -2.59
CA ILE A 253 1.66 -6.92 -2.32
C ILE A 253 0.61 -6.17 -1.50
N THR A 254 0.97 -5.84 -0.24
CA THR A 254 0.13 -5.04 0.66
C THR A 254 0.15 -3.56 0.28
N ALA A 255 -0.81 -2.78 0.77
CA ALA A 255 -0.95 -1.38 0.34
C ALA A 255 0.23 -0.52 0.79
N GLY A 256 0.39 -0.18 2.08
CA GLY A 256 1.49 0.72 2.45
C GLY A 256 1.82 0.80 3.94
N MET A 257 3.07 1.14 4.22
CA MET A 257 3.56 1.35 5.59
C MET A 257 3.56 2.83 5.96
N PRO A 258 3.24 3.13 7.23
CA PRO A 258 3.09 2.19 8.35
C PRO A 258 1.70 1.58 8.52
N ILE A 259 0.62 2.23 8.08
CA ILE A 259 -0.74 1.96 8.54
C ILE A 259 -1.45 0.90 7.70
N PHE A 260 -1.14 0.83 6.42
CA PHE A 260 -1.84 0.03 5.42
C PHE A 260 -1.05 -1.20 4.97
N ALA A 261 -0.18 -1.74 5.85
CA ALA A 261 0.63 -2.92 5.54
C ALA A 261 -0.17 -4.25 5.57
N VAL A 262 -1.40 -4.21 5.06
CA VAL A 262 -2.36 -5.30 4.98
C VAL A 262 -2.93 -5.40 3.56
N PRO A 263 -3.65 -6.49 3.20
CA PRO A 263 -4.29 -6.59 1.89
C PRO A 263 -5.40 -5.56 1.73
N PHE A 264 -5.34 -4.81 0.63
CA PHE A 264 -6.43 -3.98 0.12
C PHE A 264 -6.80 -4.48 -1.28
N GLY A 265 -8.09 -4.61 -1.54
CA GLY A 265 -8.57 -5.18 -2.81
C GLY A 265 -8.08 -4.40 -4.02
N ARG A 266 -8.36 -3.10 -4.07
CA ARG A 266 -7.96 -2.19 -5.16
C ARG A 266 -6.44 -2.10 -5.31
N ASP A 267 -5.75 -1.82 -4.21
CA ASP A 267 -4.30 -1.59 -4.18
C ASP A 267 -3.53 -2.83 -4.62
N SER A 268 -3.90 -4.00 -4.08
CA SER A 268 -3.25 -5.27 -4.44
C SER A 268 -3.51 -5.65 -5.90
N LEU A 269 -4.74 -5.41 -6.43
CA LEU A 269 -5.06 -5.67 -7.83
C LEU A 269 -4.29 -4.78 -8.79
N ILE A 270 -4.22 -3.46 -8.53
CA ILE A 270 -3.46 -2.51 -9.35
C ILE A 270 -1.96 -2.80 -9.26
N SER A 271 -1.45 -3.05 -8.06
CA SER A 271 -0.04 -3.45 -7.86
C SER A 271 0.30 -4.70 -8.65
N ALA A 272 -0.53 -5.74 -8.56
CA ALA A 272 -0.36 -6.99 -9.28
C ALA A 272 -0.43 -6.79 -10.81
N TYR A 273 -1.29 -5.91 -11.30
CA TYR A 273 -1.39 -5.58 -12.72
C TYR A 273 -0.10 -4.93 -13.25
N PHE A 274 0.46 -3.96 -12.54
CA PHE A 274 1.67 -3.27 -12.99
C PHE A 274 2.90 -4.17 -13.03
N VAL A 275 2.98 -5.18 -12.16
CA VAL A 275 4.10 -6.14 -12.14
C VAL A 275 3.82 -7.43 -12.90
N LEU A 276 2.64 -7.57 -13.49
CA LEU A 276 2.24 -8.80 -14.20
C LEU A 276 3.30 -9.32 -15.20
N PRO A 277 3.99 -8.48 -15.97
CA PRO A 277 5.02 -8.95 -16.90
C PRO A 277 6.27 -9.59 -16.23
N TYR A 278 6.46 -9.36 -14.94
CA TYR A 278 7.65 -9.81 -14.21
C TYR A 278 7.31 -10.81 -13.10
N LEU A 279 6.12 -10.69 -12.51
CA LEU A 279 5.66 -11.47 -11.36
C LEU A 279 4.22 -12.00 -11.58
N PRO A 280 3.96 -12.78 -12.65
CA PRO A 280 2.62 -13.28 -12.92
C PRO A 280 2.09 -14.18 -11.79
N GLU A 281 2.96 -14.85 -11.02
CA GLU A 281 2.59 -15.61 -9.84
C GLU A 281 1.97 -14.76 -8.74
N ILE A 282 2.43 -13.53 -8.54
CA ILE A 282 1.84 -12.59 -7.56
C ILE A 282 0.46 -12.15 -8.02
N THR A 283 0.27 -11.93 -9.32
CA THR A 283 -1.06 -11.60 -9.86
C THR A 283 -2.03 -12.76 -9.68
N ARG A 284 -1.59 -13.99 -9.95
CA ARG A 284 -2.40 -15.21 -9.71
C ARG A 284 -2.79 -15.35 -8.24
N ASP A 285 -1.83 -15.22 -7.34
CA ASP A 285 -2.04 -15.33 -5.90
C ASP A 285 -2.99 -14.25 -5.39
N THR A 286 -2.85 -13.01 -5.85
CA THR A 286 -3.75 -11.90 -5.50
C THR A 286 -5.18 -12.19 -5.94
N LEU A 287 -5.39 -12.66 -7.18
CA LEU A 287 -6.71 -13.02 -7.69
C LEU A 287 -7.34 -14.16 -6.90
N LEU A 288 -6.58 -15.21 -6.58
CA LEU A 288 -7.08 -16.35 -5.80
C LEU A 288 -7.42 -15.96 -4.36
N TYR A 289 -6.55 -15.16 -3.71
CA TYR A 289 -6.80 -14.73 -2.34
C TYR A 289 -8.02 -13.83 -2.22
N LEU A 290 -8.09 -12.75 -3.00
CA LEU A 290 -9.23 -11.84 -2.98
C LEU A 290 -10.52 -12.55 -3.40
N GLY A 291 -10.45 -13.43 -4.40
CA GLY A 291 -11.57 -14.26 -4.83
C GLY A 291 -12.07 -15.20 -3.75
N SER A 292 -11.18 -15.76 -2.90
CA SER A 292 -11.58 -16.60 -1.76
C SER A 292 -12.36 -15.83 -0.69
N LYS A 293 -12.23 -14.50 -0.65
CA LYS A 293 -12.89 -13.60 0.30
C LYS A 293 -14.14 -12.93 -0.29
N ILE A 294 -14.60 -13.36 -1.45
CA ILE A 294 -15.81 -12.80 -2.09
C ILE A 294 -17.01 -12.88 -1.16
N GLY A 295 -17.81 -11.81 -1.08
CA GLY A 295 -18.97 -11.71 -0.19
C GLY A 295 -19.98 -12.85 -0.34
N ASN A 296 -20.48 -13.33 0.78
CA ASN A 296 -21.37 -14.51 0.87
C ASN A 296 -22.71 -14.23 1.54
N LYS A 297 -22.85 -13.04 2.12
CA LYS A 297 -24.05 -12.59 2.85
C LYS A 297 -24.25 -11.09 2.68
N GLU A 298 -25.41 -10.62 3.07
CA GLU A 298 -25.70 -9.18 3.19
C GLU A 298 -25.38 -8.72 4.61
N SER A 299 -24.58 -7.65 4.73
CA SER A 299 -24.23 -7.07 6.03
C SER A 299 -23.94 -5.58 5.92
N ASN A 300 -24.77 -4.76 6.51
CA ASN A 300 -24.57 -3.30 6.57
C ASN A 300 -23.33 -2.92 7.42
N TYR A 301 -22.94 -3.75 8.38
CA TYR A 301 -21.85 -3.47 9.30
C TYR A 301 -20.50 -3.33 8.57
N ASN A 302 -20.13 -4.33 7.78
CA ASN A 302 -18.90 -4.37 7.01
C ASN A 302 -19.13 -4.14 5.51
N GLN A 303 -20.36 -3.75 5.13
CA GLN A 303 -20.81 -3.49 3.76
C GLN A 303 -20.61 -4.68 2.81
N GLU A 304 -20.73 -5.89 3.35
CA GLU A 304 -20.69 -7.11 2.59
C GLU A 304 -21.98 -7.28 1.81
N GLU A 305 -21.84 -7.55 0.53
CA GLU A 305 -22.91 -7.92 -0.39
C GLU A 305 -22.51 -9.20 -1.11
N ILE A 306 -23.47 -10.08 -1.42
CA ILE A 306 -23.21 -11.35 -2.10
C ILE A 306 -22.54 -11.09 -3.45
N GLY A 307 -21.30 -11.57 -3.63
CA GLY A 307 -20.53 -11.41 -4.85
C GLY A 307 -19.60 -10.19 -4.91
N LYS A 308 -19.56 -9.36 -3.89
CA LYS A 308 -18.68 -8.21 -3.81
C LYS A 308 -17.26 -8.63 -3.39
N ILE A 309 -16.23 -8.10 -4.03
CA ILE A 309 -14.81 -8.31 -3.65
C ILE A 309 -14.46 -7.34 -2.51
N PRO A 310 -13.71 -7.77 -1.48
CA PRO A 310 -13.41 -6.92 -0.33
C PRO A 310 -12.49 -5.77 -0.68
N HIS A 311 -12.60 -4.71 0.13
CA HIS A 311 -11.72 -3.53 0.06
C HIS A 311 -10.51 -3.66 0.98
N GLU A 312 -10.70 -4.05 2.23
CA GLU A 312 -9.65 -4.06 3.27
C GLU A 312 -9.81 -5.30 4.17
N LEU A 313 -8.69 -5.93 4.55
CA LEU A 313 -8.67 -7.11 5.41
C LEU A 313 -7.65 -6.91 6.54
N ARG A 314 -8.13 -6.93 7.81
CA ARG A 314 -7.30 -6.72 9.00
C ARG A 314 -7.45 -7.83 10.03
N ASN A 315 -6.37 -8.06 10.78
CA ASN A 315 -6.29 -9.09 11.81
C ASN A 315 -6.17 -8.51 13.25
N GLY A 316 -6.13 -7.19 13.41
CA GLY A 316 -5.98 -6.53 14.70
C GLY A 316 -7.16 -6.78 15.66
N GLU A 317 -6.97 -6.48 16.94
CA GLU A 317 -7.97 -6.72 18.00
C GLU A 317 -9.29 -6.00 17.73
N LEU A 318 -9.23 -4.72 17.31
CA LEU A 318 -10.42 -3.94 17.05
C LEU A 318 -11.29 -4.57 15.94
N SER A 319 -10.66 -5.03 14.87
CA SER A 319 -11.33 -5.70 13.76
C SER A 319 -11.83 -7.08 14.15
N ARG A 320 -11.07 -7.85 14.94
CA ARG A 320 -11.43 -9.20 15.39
C ARG A 320 -12.62 -9.19 16.35
N ARG A 321 -12.71 -8.15 17.19
CA ARG A 321 -13.81 -7.96 18.15
C ARG A 321 -15.01 -7.23 17.57
N ASP A 322 -15.03 -6.98 16.27
CA ASP A 322 -16.08 -6.22 15.58
C ASP A 322 -16.32 -4.81 16.18
N LEU A 323 -15.27 -4.19 16.74
CA LEU A 323 -15.31 -2.79 17.19
C LEU A 323 -15.17 -1.80 16.03
N ILE A 324 -14.52 -2.24 14.95
CA ILE A 324 -14.44 -1.55 13.65
C ILE A 324 -14.72 -2.56 12.53
N PRO A 325 -15.27 -2.14 11.37
CA PRO A 325 -15.76 -3.06 10.35
C PRO A 325 -14.68 -3.73 9.49
N PHE A 326 -13.37 -3.51 9.75
CA PHE A 326 -12.28 -3.78 8.83
C PHE A 326 -11.71 -5.21 8.89
N LYS A 327 -12.30 -6.17 9.63
CA LYS A 327 -11.89 -7.57 9.60
C LYS A 327 -11.92 -8.15 8.19
N THR A 328 -13.02 -7.92 7.47
CA THR A 328 -13.17 -8.05 6.03
C THR A 328 -14.19 -7.00 5.63
N TYR A 329 -13.71 -5.90 5.09
CA TYR A 329 -14.53 -4.73 4.77
C TYR A 329 -14.75 -4.64 3.26
N TYR A 330 -15.98 -4.39 2.84
CA TYR A 330 -16.39 -4.40 1.43
C TYR A 330 -16.76 -3.02 0.87
N GLY A 331 -16.47 -1.95 1.58
CA GLY A 331 -16.84 -0.59 1.20
C GLY A 331 -16.01 -0.03 0.04
N ALA A 332 -16.04 -0.68 -1.11
CA ALA A 332 -15.47 -0.22 -2.37
C ALA A 332 -16.40 -0.63 -3.53
N ALA A 333 -16.77 0.31 -4.38
CA ALA A 333 -17.68 0.09 -5.50
C ALA A 333 -16.94 -0.38 -6.78
N ASP A 334 -15.68 -0.11 -6.89
CA ASP A 334 -14.79 -0.34 -8.05
C ASP A 334 -14.11 -1.71 -8.05
N THR A 335 -13.75 -2.23 -6.86
CA THR A 335 -12.88 -3.39 -6.69
C THR A 335 -13.41 -4.65 -7.39
N THR A 336 -14.73 -4.88 -7.36
CA THR A 336 -15.36 -6.07 -7.96
C THR A 336 -15.23 -6.08 -9.48
N SER A 337 -15.46 -4.93 -10.13
CA SER A 337 -15.27 -4.80 -11.58
C SER A 337 -13.79 -4.84 -11.96
N LEU A 338 -12.93 -4.21 -11.16
CA LEU A 338 -11.47 -4.23 -11.34
C LEU A 338 -10.90 -5.65 -11.23
N TYR A 339 -11.40 -6.48 -10.33
CA TYR A 339 -11.03 -7.90 -10.22
C TYR A 339 -11.19 -8.64 -11.55
N ILE A 340 -12.33 -8.48 -12.22
CA ILE A 340 -12.60 -9.12 -13.53
C ILE A 340 -11.65 -8.59 -14.61
N ILE A 341 -11.34 -7.30 -14.58
CA ILE A 341 -10.39 -6.68 -15.52
C ILE A 341 -9.00 -7.30 -15.34
N ILE A 342 -8.50 -7.37 -14.12
CA ILE A 342 -7.15 -7.89 -13.85
C ILE A 342 -7.08 -9.41 -14.10
N LEU A 343 -8.14 -10.16 -13.81
CA LEU A 343 -8.25 -11.56 -14.18
C LEU A 343 -8.07 -11.75 -15.71
N ASN A 344 -8.75 -10.94 -16.51
CA ASN A 344 -8.60 -11.00 -17.97
C ASN A 344 -7.19 -10.61 -18.45
N GLU A 345 -6.57 -9.60 -17.84
CA GLU A 345 -5.21 -9.20 -18.22
C GLU A 345 -4.18 -10.29 -17.84
N TYR A 346 -4.36 -10.97 -16.67
CA TYR A 346 -3.56 -12.14 -16.31
C TYR A 346 -3.69 -13.28 -17.34
N ILE A 347 -4.93 -13.63 -17.72
CA ILE A 347 -5.20 -14.70 -18.70
C ILE A 347 -4.57 -14.37 -20.05
N LYS A 348 -4.71 -13.15 -20.53
CA LYS A 348 -4.12 -12.71 -21.79
C LYS A 348 -2.60 -12.76 -21.77
N TYR A 349 -1.99 -12.27 -20.68
CA TYR A 349 -0.53 -12.22 -20.57
C TYR A 349 0.09 -13.62 -20.50
N THR A 350 -0.52 -14.51 -19.71
CA THR A 350 -0.02 -15.87 -19.47
C THR A 350 -0.49 -16.90 -20.49
N GLU A 351 -1.44 -16.51 -21.36
CA GLU A 351 -2.17 -17.42 -22.26
C GLU A 351 -2.84 -18.62 -21.55
N ASN A 352 -3.01 -18.50 -20.21
CA ASN A 352 -3.64 -19.53 -19.39
C ASN A 352 -5.17 -19.42 -19.42
N TYR A 353 -5.77 -19.82 -20.52
CA TYR A 353 -7.23 -19.76 -20.69
C TYR A 353 -7.99 -20.72 -19.80
N SER A 354 -7.37 -21.82 -19.31
CA SER A 354 -8.02 -22.71 -18.34
C SER A 354 -8.32 -22.03 -17.01
N PHE A 355 -7.64 -20.92 -16.70
CA PHE A 355 -7.89 -20.12 -15.50
C PHE A 355 -9.29 -19.47 -15.51
N ILE A 356 -9.93 -19.32 -16.69
CA ILE A 356 -11.32 -18.91 -16.81
C ILE A 356 -12.24 -19.93 -16.12
N GLU A 357 -12.00 -21.23 -16.35
CA GLU A 357 -12.77 -22.32 -15.73
C GLU A 357 -12.44 -22.46 -14.25
N GLU A 358 -11.16 -22.40 -13.88
CA GLU A 358 -10.69 -22.47 -12.48
C GLU A 358 -11.36 -21.39 -11.61
N THR A 359 -11.46 -20.18 -12.09
CA THR A 359 -11.99 -19.02 -11.36
C THR A 359 -13.48 -18.74 -11.62
N LYS A 360 -14.15 -19.58 -12.42
CA LYS A 360 -15.55 -19.39 -12.82
C LYS A 360 -16.50 -19.15 -11.64
N PRO A 361 -16.45 -19.94 -10.52
CA PRO A 361 -17.35 -19.70 -9.38
C PRO A 361 -17.20 -18.30 -8.78
N ILE A 362 -16.03 -17.70 -8.91
CA ILE A 362 -15.71 -16.36 -8.35
C ILE A 362 -16.21 -15.27 -9.29
N TRP A 363 -15.78 -15.27 -10.56
CA TRP A 363 -16.15 -14.18 -11.46
C TRP A 363 -17.64 -14.21 -11.85
N GLU A 364 -18.31 -15.38 -11.92
CA GLU A 364 -19.76 -15.44 -12.10
C GLU A 364 -20.51 -14.84 -10.91
N LYS A 365 -20.03 -15.08 -9.68
CA LYS A 365 -20.61 -14.49 -8.47
C LYS A 365 -20.39 -12.96 -8.45
N ALA A 366 -19.22 -12.48 -8.84
CA ALA A 366 -18.92 -11.06 -9.01
C ALA A 366 -19.82 -10.40 -10.06
N LEU A 367 -20.03 -11.07 -11.20
CA LEU A 367 -20.95 -10.60 -12.24
C LEU A 367 -22.42 -10.57 -11.77
N SER A 368 -22.83 -11.52 -10.93
CA SER A 368 -24.17 -11.51 -10.34
C SER A 368 -24.38 -10.28 -9.47
N TRP A 369 -23.39 -9.90 -8.66
CA TRP A 369 -23.42 -8.66 -7.89
C TRP A 369 -23.52 -7.42 -8.80
N ILE A 370 -22.67 -7.32 -9.82
CA ILE A 370 -22.72 -6.22 -10.81
C ILE A 370 -24.13 -6.12 -11.40
N LYS A 371 -24.69 -7.25 -11.90
CA LYS A 371 -26.01 -7.30 -12.53
C LYS A 371 -27.12 -6.83 -11.58
N THR A 372 -27.04 -7.19 -10.31
CA THR A 372 -27.99 -6.74 -9.29
C THR A 372 -27.91 -5.23 -9.09
N LYS A 373 -26.70 -4.66 -8.97
CA LYS A 373 -26.50 -3.22 -8.77
C LYS A 373 -26.99 -2.36 -9.93
N ILE A 374 -26.72 -2.77 -11.15
CA ILE A 374 -27.09 -2.00 -12.36
C ILE A 374 -28.53 -2.22 -12.85
N SER A 375 -29.32 -3.00 -12.15
CA SER A 375 -30.65 -3.45 -12.63
C SER A 375 -31.63 -2.32 -12.91
N SER A 376 -31.55 -1.20 -12.22
CA SER A 376 -32.50 -0.09 -12.32
C SER A 376 -32.12 0.98 -13.34
N ASN A 377 -30.82 1.31 -13.46
CA ASN A 377 -30.35 2.46 -14.24
C ASN A 377 -29.01 2.24 -14.97
N TYR A 378 -28.50 1.02 -15.00
CA TYR A 378 -27.21 0.63 -15.57
C TYR A 378 -25.99 1.28 -14.90
N MET A 379 -26.15 1.76 -13.65
CA MET A 379 -25.08 2.40 -12.88
C MET A 379 -24.87 1.68 -11.53
N ILE A 380 -23.63 1.63 -11.08
CA ILE A 380 -23.29 1.26 -9.71
C ILE A 380 -23.16 2.53 -8.89
N ASP A 381 -23.90 2.57 -7.80
CA ASP A 381 -23.80 3.61 -6.78
C ASP A 381 -23.12 3.11 -5.51
N PHE A 382 -22.80 4.03 -4.63
CA PHE A 382 -22.52 3.71 -3.25
C PHE A 382 -23.21 4.67 -2.31
N TYR A 383 -23.63 4.13 -1.19
CA TYR A 383 -24.16 4.85 -0.05
C TYR A 383 -23.60 4.22 1.21
N ASN A 384 -22.95 5.01 2.07
CA ASN A 384 -22.47 4.50 3.33
C ASN A 384 -23.60 4.45 4.37
N GLY A 385 -24.06 3.25 4.66
CA GLY A 385 -25.02 2.98 5.74
C GLY A 385 -24.38 2.85 7.14
N ASN A 386 -23.04 2.85 7.24
CA ASN A 386 -22.28 2.69 8.48
C ASN A 386 -21.37 3.89 8.73
N SER A 387 -21.58 4.61 9.84
CA SER A 387 -20.79 5.79 10.20
C SER A 387 -19.30 5.53 10.45
N MET A 388 -18.90 4.26 10.65
CA MET A 388 -17.50 3.86 10.83
C MET A 388 -16.82 3.39 9.54
N GLY A 389 -17.58 3.22 8.45
CA GLY A 389 -17.06 2.87 7.14
C GLY A 389 -16.69 4.10 6.31
N LEU A 390 -16.09 3.88 5.13
CA LEU A 390 -15.72 4.95 4.20
C LEU A 390 -16.98 5.66 3.67
N SER A 391 -16.97 6.98 3.70
CA SER A 391 -18.06 7.82 3.16
C SER A 391 -18.05 7.88 1.63
N VAL A 392 -16.88 7.74 1.01
CA VAL A 392 -16.66 7.63 -0.43
C VAL A 392 -16.02 6.26 -0.71
N GLN A 393 -16.56 5.52 -1.69
CA GLN A 393 -16.19 4.13 -1.96
C GLN A 393 -15.64 3.92 -3.39
N SER A 394 -14.98 4.94 -3.91
CA SER A 394 -14.20 4.91 -5.15
C SER A 394 -12.71 5.01 -4.85
N TRP A 395 -11.84 5.09 -5.85
CA TRP A 395 -10.42 5.19 -5.58
C TRP A 395 -10.02 6.47 -4.82
N LYS A 396 -10.76 7.58 -5.04
CA LYS A 396 -10.64 8.82 -4.26
C LYS A 396 -11.54 8.74 -3.03
N ASP A 397 -11.15 7.96 -2.04
CA ASP A 397 -12.00 7.56 -0.92
C ASP A 397 -12.00 8.52 0.29
N SER A 398 -11.34 9.68 0.19
CA SER A 398 -11.44 10.72 1.24
C SER A 398 -12.81 11.41 1.24
N ALA A 399 -13.28 11.79 2.41
CA ALA A 399 -14.62 12.34 2.61
C ALA A 399 -14.87 13.67 1.86
N ASP A 400 -13.81 14.40 1.53
CA ASP A 400 -13.82 15.69 0.83
C ASP A 400 -13.56 15.59 -0.68
N SER A 401 -13.44 14.38 -1.25
CA SER A 401 -13.00 14.17 -2.63
C SER A 401 -14.05 14.51 -3.68
N MET A 402 -15.35 14.39 -3.36
CA MET A 402 -16.45 14.49 -4.31
C MET A 402 -17.17 15.85 -4.18
N ASN A 403 -16.83 16.79 -5.06
CA ASN A 403 -17.33 18.15 -4.98
C ASN A 403 -17.88 18.64 -6.32
N HIS A 404 -18.92 19.49 -6.26
CA HIS A 404 -19.43 20.27 -7.38
C HIS A 404 -18.48 21.43 -7.75
N LYS A 405 -18.67 22.02 -8.93
CA LYS A 405 -17.87 23.16 -9.42
C LYS A 405 -17.93 24.40 -8.51
N ASP A 406 -18.98 24.52 -7.71
CA ASP A 406 -19.18 25.61 -6.73
C ASP A 406 -18.49 25.34 -5.38
N GLY A 407 -17.80 24.21 -5.26
CA GLY A 407 -17.07 23.80 -4.06
C GLY A 407 -17.91 23.05 -3.02
N ASN A 408 -19.21 22.90 -3.23
CA ASN A 408 -20.08 22.16 -2.32
C ASN A 408 -19.87 20.63 -2.49
N SER A 409 -19.86 19.90 -1.37
CA SER A 409 -19.76 18.45 -1.40
C SER A 409 -21.01 17.81 -2.02
N ALA A 410 -20.79 16.84 -2.89
CA ALA A 410 -21.85 16.07 -3.52
C ALA A 410 -22.59 15.20 -2.50
N LYS A 411 -23.90 15.04 -2.66
CA LYS A 411 -24.74 14.25 -1.76
C LYS A 411 -24.92 12.83 -2.29
N PRO A 412 -24.69 11.80 -1.46
CA PRO A 412 -24.91 10.40 -1.83
C PRO A 412 -26.41 10.06 -1.99
N PRO A 413 -26.77 8.99 -2.74
CA PRO A 413 -25.84 8.07 -3.40
C PRO A 413 -25.03 8.76 -4.51
N LEU A 414 -23.76 8.32 -4.68
CA LEU A 414 -22.86 8.84 -5.70
C LEU A 414 -22.59 7.77 -6.77
N TYR A 415 -22.50 8.20 -8.02
CA TYR A 415 -22.17 7.36 -9.18
C TYR A 415 -20.87 7.87 -9.77
N VAL A 416 -19.74 7.29 -9.39
CA VAL A 416 -18.42 7.76 -9.85
C VAL A 416 -18.11 7.19 -11.23
N SER A 417 -17.56 8.01 -12.13
CA SER A 417 -17.36 7.65 -13.54
C SER A 417 -16.43 6.45 -13.72
N GLU A 418 -15.31 6.37 -13.00
CA GLU A 418 -14.37 5.25 -13.13
C GLU A 418 -15.03 3.91 -12.80
N VAL A 419 -15.92 3.88 -11.77
CA VAL A 419 -16.68 2.68 -11.40
C VAL A 419 -17.54 2.21 -12.56
N GLN A 420 -18.20 3.15 -13.27
CA GLN A 420 -19.02 2.80 -14.42
C GLN A 420 -18.16 2.31 -15.60
N GLY A 421 -17.01 2.93 -15.83
CA GLY A 421 -16.04 2.50 -16.83
C GLY A 421 -15.54 1.07 -16.59
N TYR A 422 -15.16 0.77 -15.35
CA TYR A 422 -14.74 -0.59 -14.97
C TYR A 422 -15.88 -1.59 -15.09
N THR A 423 -17.11 -1.20 -14.75
CA THR A 423 -18.31 -2.05 -14.86
C THR A 423 -18.63 -2.38 -16.34
N TYR A 424 -18.57 -1.41 -17.22
CA TYR A 424 -18.66 -1.62 -18.66
C TYR A 424 -17.63 -2.65 -19.13
N LYS A 425 -16.36 -2.43 -18.77
CA LYS A 425 -15.25 -3.30 -19.18
C LYS A 425 -15.40 -4.72 -18.64
N ALA A 426 -15.83 -4.87 -17.38
CA ALA A 426 -16.08 -6.17 -16.76
C ALA A 426 -17.19 -6.95 -17.51
N CYS A 427 -18.29 -6.29 -17.88
CA CYS A 427 -19.35 -6.91 -18.67
C CYS A 427 -18.88 -7.32 -20.07
N LEU A 428 -18.08 -6.48 -20.74
CA LEU A 428 -17.49 -6.80 -22.04
C LEU A 428 -16.53 -8.00 -21.95
N ILE A 429 -15.76 -8.12 -20.86
CA ILE A 429 -14.88 -9.26 -20.59
C ILE A 429 -15.72 -10.52 -20.33
N ALA A 430 -16.80 -10.42 -19.57
CA ALA A 430 -17.71 -11.52 -19.32
C ALA A 430 -18.26 -12.13 -20.62
N SER A 431 -18.66 -11.30 -21.58
CA SER A 431 -19.05 -11.78 -22.91
C SER A 431 -17.97 -12.66 -23.53
N LYS A 432 -16.69 -12.25 -23.48
CA LYS A 432 -15.55 -13.02 -24.01
C LYS A 432 -15.30 -14.32 -23.24
N PHE A 433 -15.45 -14.31 -21.92
CA PHE A 433 -15.31 -15.52 -21.11
C PHE A 433 -16.39 -16.55 -21.44
N TYR A 434 -17.65 -16.11 -21.64
CA TYR A 434 -18.71 -17.00 -22.07
C TYR A 434 -18.56 -17.48 -23.51
N ASP A 435 -17.98 -16.68 -24.42
CA ASP A 435 -17.60 -17.14 -25.76
C ASP A 435 -16.57 -18.27 -25.68
N TYR A 436 -15.54 -18.12 -24.86
CA TYR A 436 -14.55 -19.18 -24.63
C TYR A 436 -15.21 -20.46 -24.10
N LEU A 437 -16.17 -20.33 -23.16
CA LEU A 437 -16.95 -21.42 -22.58
C LEU A 437 -18.04 -21.95 -23.53
N LYS A 438 -18.14 -21.44 -24.76
CA LYS A 438 -19.16 -21.81 -25.78
C LYS A 438 -20.60 -21.61 -25.30
N ASN A 439 -20.82 -20.62 -24.43
CA ASN A 439 -22.15 -20.23 -23.96
C ASN A 439 -22.61 -18.95 -24.70
N GLU A 440 -23.08 -19.13 -25.94
CA GLU A 440 -23.49 -18.04 -26.82
C GLU A 440 -24.61 -17.16 -26.22
N ASN A 441 -25.51 -17.74 -25.42
CA ASN A 441 -26.63 -16.99 -24.84
C ASN A 441 -26.11 -15.96 -23.82
N LEU A 442 -25.29 -16.39 -22.87
CA LEU A 442 -24.72 -15.51 -21.87
C LEU A 442 -23.70 -14.53 -22.50
N SER A 443 -22.93 -14.96 -23.50
CA SER A 443 -22.06 -14.06 -24.24
C SER A 443 -22.82 -12.89 -24.85
N LYS A 444 -23.91 -13.15 -25.59
CA LYS A 444 -24.78 -12.12 -26.18
C LYS A 444 -25.44 -11.24 -25.11
N GLU A 445 -25.91 -11.85 -24.01
CA GLU A 445 -26.52 -11.12 -22.90
C GLU A 445 -25.55 -10.07 -22.33
N TYR A 446 -24.32 -10.48 -21.98
CA TYR A 446 -23.33 -9.58 -21.40
C TYR A 446 -22.80 -8.56 -22.41
N LYS A 447 -22.74 -8.90 -23.71
CA LYS A 447 -22.44 -7.91 -24.77
C LYS A 447 -23.51 -6.83 -24.84
N ILE A 448 -24.79 -7.20 -24.85
CA ILE A 448 -25.90 -6.23 -24.84
C ILE A 448 -25.87 -5.38 -23.58
N LEU A 449 -25.56 -5.99 -22.42
CA LEU A 449 -25.46 -5.28 -21.16
C LEU A 449 -24.31 -4.27 -21.17
N SER A 450 -23.13 -4.66 -21.67
CA SER A 450 -22.00 -3.75 -21.82
C SER A 450 -22.33 -2.56 -22.73
N ASP A 451 -23.04 -2.79 -23.86
CA ASP A 451 -23.43 -1.72 -24.77
C ASP A 451 -24.38 -0.72 -24.11
N LYS A 452 -25.35 -1.20 -23.33
CA LYS A 452 -26.27 -0.33 -22.57
C LYS A 452 -25.55 0.50 -21.50
N ILE A 453 -24.55 -0.08 -20.83
CA ILE A 453 -23.72 0.66 -19.86
C ILE A 453 -22.90 1.73 -20.59
N LEU A 454 -22.32 1.40 -21.74
CA LEU A 454 -21.56 2.34 -22.56
C LEU A 454 -22.43 3.52 -23.03
N ASP A 455 -23.64 3.24 -23.52
CA ASP A 455 -24.61 4.26 -23.91
C ASP A 455 -24.98 5.15 -22.71
N MET A 456 -25.23 4.57 -21.55
CA MET A 456 -25.52 5.30 -20.32
C MET A 456 -24.34 6.22 -19.94
N ILE A 457 -23.10 5.71 -19.97
CA ILE A 457 -21.88 6.49 -19.67
C ILE A 457 -21.80 7.70 -20.61
N ASN A 458 -21.93 7.49 -21.92
CA ASN A 458 -21.80 8.56 -22.88
C ASN A 458 -22.94 9.58 -22.84
N ASN A 459 -24.13 9.18 -22.44
CA ASN A 459 -25.29 10.07 -22.31
C ASN A 459 -25.35 10.83 -20.99
N ARG A 460 -24.79 10.28 -19.88
CA ARG A 460 -24.94 10.84 -18.54
C ARG A 460 -23.69 11.52 -18.01
N PHE A 461 -22.51 10.99 -18.33
CA PHE A 461 -21.25 11.46 -17.77
C PHE A 461 -20.47 12.38 -18.70
N TRP A 462 -20.66 12.27 -20.01
CA TRP A 462 -19.99 13.17 -20.95
C TRP A 462 -20.45 14.60 -20.76
N ASN A 463 -19.50 15.52 -20.57
CA ASN A 463 -19.74 16.96 -20.49
C ASN A 463 -19.16 17.64 -21.73
N GLU A 464 -20.03 18.13 -22.62
CA GLU A 464 -19.63 18.75 -23.89
C GLU A 464 -18.84 20.05 -23.68
N ASP A 465 -19.23 20.85 -22.69
CA ASP A 465 -18.60 22.16 -22.41
C ASP A 465 -17.15 21.99 -21.89
N LEU A 466 -16.92 20.96 -21.08
CA LEU A 466 -15.61 20.65 -20.52
C LEU A 466 -14.79 19.72 -21.43
N GLY A 467 -15.42 19.04 -22.40
CA GLY A 467 -14.76 18.04 -23.24
C GLY A 467 -14.15 16.88 -22.45
N ILE A 468 -14.84 16.42 -21.39
CA ILE A 468 -14.37 15.37 -20.49
C ILE A 468 -15.56 14.65 -19.85
N TYR A 469 -15.36 13.45 -19.34
CA TYR A 469 -16.35 12.81 -18.48
C TYR A 469 -16.36 13.49 -17.11
N ALA A 470 -17.55 13.82 -16.61
CA ALA A 470 -17.74 14.31 -15.24
C ALA A 470 -17.22 13.30 -14.21
N MET A 471 -16.63 13.77 -13.12
CA MET A 471 -16.05 12.92 -12.08
C MET A 471 -17.10 11.95 -11.51
N ALA A 472 -18.30 12.42 -11.25
CA ALA A 472 -19.42 11.63 -10.74
C ALA A 472 -20.76 12.28 -11.05
N LEU A 473 -21.85 11.54 -10.77
CA LEU A 473 -23.21 12.10 -10.61
C LEU A 473 -23.60 12.00 -9.15
N ASP A 474 -24.33 13.01 -8.66
CA ASP A 474 -24.88 13.03 -7.31
C ASP A 474 -26.24 12.29 -7.22
N LYS A 475 -26.88 12.32 -6.05
CA LYS A 475 -28.18 11.70 -5.79
C LYS A 475 -29.32 12.16 -6.75
N ASP A 476 -29.21 13.36 -7.30
CA ASP A 476 -30.18 13.95 -8.23
C ASP A 476 -29.73 13.76 -9.70
N LEU A 477 -28.73 12.91 -9.92
CA LEU A 477 -28.08 12.61 -11.21
C LEU A 477 -27.45 13.85 -11.88
N LYS A 478 -27.08 14.85 -11.07
CA LYS A 478 -26.39 16.05 -11.53
C LYS A 478 -24.89 15.79 -11.60
N GLN A 479 -24.27 16.18 -12.72
CA GLN A 479 -22.84 16.05 -12.94
C GLN A 479 -22.03 16.89 -11.93
N LEU A 480 -20.94 16.30 -11.41
CA LEU A 480 -19.87 17.05 -10.78
C LEU A 480 -18.98 17.61 -11.90
N GLU A 481 -19.27 18.84 -12.31
CA GLU A 481 -18.68 19.52 -13.49
C GLU A 481 -17.27 20.05 -13.17
N VAL A 482 -16.35 19.13 -12.85
CA VAL A 482 -14.95 19.43 -12.58
C VAL A 482 -14.05 18.56 -13.45
N VAL A 483 -12.90 19.09 -13.85
CA VAL A 483 -11.89 18.33 -14.58
C VAL A 483 -11.02 17.60 -13.56
N SER A 484 -11.00 16.28 -13.65
CA SER A 484 -10.28 15.39 -12.72
C SER A 484 -9.59 14.24 -13.46
N SER A 485 -8.67 13.55 -12.79
CA SER A 485 -7.95 12.40 -13.35
C SER A 485 -8.84 11.19 -13.62
N ASP A 486 -10.05 11.11 -13.03
CA ASP A 486 -11.01 10.03 -13.25
C ASP A 486 -11.31 9.79 -14.75
N ALA A 487 -11.25 10.84 -15.56
CA ALA A 487 -11.42 10.71 -17.01
C ALA A 487 -10.32 9.87 -17.69
N GLY A 488 -9.13 9.78 -17.10
CA GLY A 488 -8.07 8.87 -17.55
C GLY A 488 -8.43 7.41 -17.32
N HIS A 489 -9.15 7.09 -16.24
CA HIS A 489 -9.70 5.75 -15.99
C HIS A 489 -10.78 5.37 -17.00
N MET A 490 -11.51 6.36 -17.52
CA MET A 490 -12.45 6.16 -18.62
C MET A 490 -11.73 5.78 -19.93
N LEU A 491 -10.56 6.38 -20.21
CA LEU A 491 -9.69 5.94 -21.30
C LEU A 491 -9.15 4.52 -21.05
N PHE A 492 -8.70 4.21 -19.85
CA PHE A 492 -8.23 2.87 -19.49
C PHE A 492 -9.28 1.80 -19.72
N SER A 493 -10.55 2.11 -19.46
CA SER A 493 -11.72 1.25 -19.66
C SER A 493 -12.22 1.23 -21.10
N GLU A 494 -11.65 2.06 -22.01
CA GLU A 494 -12.03 2.17 -23.41
C GLU A 494 -13.50 2.58 -23.63
N THR A 495 -13.99 3.55 -22.86
CA THR A 495 -15.38 4.04 -22.92
C THR A 495 -15.60 5.18 -23.92
N ALA A 496 -14.53 5.89 -24.30
CA ALA A 496 -14.60 7.03 -25.21
C ALA A 496 -14.53 6.59 -26.68
N ASP A 497 -15.17 7.32 -27.56
CA ASP A 497 -14.81 7.30 -28.98
C ASP A 497 -13.48 8.06 -29.20
N LYS A 498 -12.95 8.01 -30.41
CA LYS A 498 -11.64 8.58 -30.73
C LYS A 498 -11.58 10.10 -30.57
N GLU A 499 -12.66 10.82 -30.87
CA GLU A 499 -12.70 12.29 -30.74
C GLU A 499 -12.80 12.70 -29.28
N LYS A 500 -13.63 12.03 -28.48
CA LYS A 500 -13.69 12.22 -27.04
C LYS A 500 -12.35 11.90 -26.36
N ALA A 501 -11.72 10.80 -26.75
CA ALA A 501 -10.39 10.43 -26.22
C ALA A 501 -9.36 11.53 -26.48
N LYS A 502 -9.35 12.15 -27.66
CA LYS A 502 -8.47 13.27 -27.98
C LYS A 502 -8.71 14.49 -27.07
N LEU A 503 -9.97 14.82 -26.79
CA LEU A 503 -10.32 15.91 -25.89
C LEU A 503 -9.89 15.62 -24.45
N ILE A 504 -10.11 14.39 -23.96
CA ILE A 504 -9.68 13.95 -22.63
C ILE A 504 -8.16 14.06 -22.49
N VAL A 505 -7.39 13.53 -23.45
CA VAL A 505 -5.93 13.60 -23.45
C VAL A 505 -5.45 15.06 -23.42
N LYS A 506 -6.05 15.93 -24.23
CA LYS A 506 -5.75 17.37 -24.21
C LYS A 506 -6.00 18.00 -22.85
N ASN A 507 -7.11 17.67 -22.20
CA ASN A 507 -7.44 18.17 -20.85
C ASN A 507 -6.45 17.67 -19.80
N LEU A 508 -6.16 16.36 -19.78
CA LEU A 508 -5.25 15.76 -18.80
C LEU A 508 -3.80 16.25 -18.95
N LEU A 509 -3.39 16.70 -20.15
CA LEU A 509 -2.06 17.26 -20.40
C LEU A 509 -2.00 18.78 -20.35
N SER A 510 -3.12 19.45 -20.02
CA SER A 510 -3.13 20.90 -19.78
C SER A 510 -2.23 21.28 -18.60
N GLU A 511 -1.79 22.54 -18.55
CA GLU A 511 -0.98 23.05 -17.43
C GLU A 511 -1.70 22.96 -16.09
N GLU A 512 -3.02 23.00 -16.11
CA GLU A 512 -3.87 22.88 -14.93
C GLU A 512 -3.95 21.46 -14.38
N MET A 513 -3.76 20.43 -15.24
CA MET A 513 -3.83 19.02 -14.83
C MET A 513 -2.45 18.36 -14.75
N PHE A 514 -1.53 18.62 -15.66
CA PHE A 514 -0.22 17.98 -15.67
C PHE A 514 0.81 18.85 -14.94
N SER A 515 1.27 18.38 -13.79
CA SER A 515 2.26 19.10 -12.95
C SER A 515 3.68 19.09 -13.52
N GLY A 516 3.93 18.28 -14.57
CA GLY A 516 5.27 17.99 -15.07
C GLY A 516 5.90 16.73 -14.45
N PHE A 517 5.43 16.31 -13.25
CA PHE A 517 5.79 15.05 -12.61
C PHE A 517 4.69 13.99 -12.74
N GLY A 518 3.43 14.41 -12.87
CA GLY A 518 2.29 13.52 -13.00
C GLY A 518 0.99 14.31 -13.15
N ILE A 519 -0.12 13.58 -13.33
CA ILE A 519 -1.46 14.15 -13.48
C ILE A 519 -2.02 14.44 -12.09
N ARG A 520 -2.51 15.68 -11.89
CA ARG A 520 -3.19 16.08 -10.66
C ARG A 520 -4.55 15.41 -10.55
N THR A 521 -4.94 15.05 -9.36
CA THR A 521 -6.27 14.47 -9.08
C THR A 521 -7.40 15.43 -9.41
N LEU A 522 -7.17 16.76 -9.31
CA LEU A 522 -8.13 17.82 -9.61
C LEU A 522 -7.43 18.99 -10.32
N ASN A 523 -8.13 19.60 -11.26
CA ASN A 523 -7.69 20.77 -12.02
C ASN A 523 -7.35 21.95 -11.08
N SER A 524 -6.21 22.58 -11.31
CA SER A 524 -5.69 23.66 -10.44
C SER A 524 -6.54 24.94 -10.41
N LYS A 525 -7.51 25.08 -11.31
CA LYS A 525 -8.49 26.19 -11.33
C LYS A 525 -9.80 25.84 -10.62
N ALA A 526 -9.98 24.60 -10.16
CA ALA A 526 -11.16 24.22 -9.41
C ALA A 526 -11.19 24.90 -8.02
N ILE A 527 -12.37 25.23 -7.52
CA ILE A 527 -12.52 25.94 -6.23
C ILE A 527 -11.90 25.14 -5.09
N ASN A 528 -12.07 23.83 -5.08
CA ASN A 528 -11.55 22.94 -4.03
C ASN A 528 -10.11 22.49 -4.28
N TYR A 529 -9.44 23.02 -5.30
CA TYR A 529 -8.06 22.65 -5.57
C TYR A 529 -7.14 23.05 -4.42
N ASN A 530 -6.39 22.08 -3.95
CA ASN A 530 -5.29 22.28 -3.02
C ASN A 530 -4.19 21.28 -3.34
N PRO A 531 -2.99 21.72 -3.76
CA PRO A 531 -1.89 20.80 -4.10
C PRO A 531 -1.45 19.92 -2.93
N ASN A 532 -1.80 20.30 -1.69
CA ASN A 532 -1.56 19.54 -0.46
C ASN A 532 -2.82 18.85 0.08
N SER A 533 -3.86 18.67 -0.73
CA SER A 533 -5.01 17.82 -0.38
C SER A 533 -4.76 16.38 -0.80
N TYR A 534 -5.30 15.43 -0.05
CA TYR A 534 -5.14 14.01 -0.32
C TYR A 534 -5.67 13.62 -1.71
N HIS A 535 -6.89 14.05 -2.10
CA HIS A 535 -7.48 13.77 -3.41
C HIS A 535 -7.93 14.99 -4.24
N ASN A 536 -7.68 16.23 -3.77
CA ASN A 536 -8.15 17.44 -4.46
C ASN A 536 -7.02 18.29 -5.04
N GLY A 537 -6.00 17.65 -5.65
CA GLY A 537 -4.94 18.38 -6.35
C GLY A 537 -3.55 17.79 -6.24
N SER A 538 -3.33 16.78 -5.40
CA SER A 538 -2.10 15.97 -5.30
C SER A 538 -1.86 15.14 -6.57
N VAL A 539 -0.71 14.51 -6.66
CA VAL A 539 -0.33 13.55 -7.70
C VAL A 539 -0.15 12.15 -7.09
N TRP A 540 -0.86 11.19 -7.63
CA TRP A 540 -0.76 9.77 -7.30
C TRP A 540 -0.13 9.02 -8.46
N ALA A 541 0.93 8.26 -8.19
CA ALA A 541 1.66 7.58 -9.25
C ALA A 541 0.79 6.55 -9.99
N HIS A 542 0.00 5.73 -9.25
CA HIS A 542 -0.87 4.72 -9.85
C HIS A 542 -1.96 5.34 -10.73
N ASP A 543 -2.62 6.40 -10.28
CA ASP A 543 -3.65 7.15 -11.01
C ASP A 543 -3.09 7.72 -12.32
N THR A 544 -1.92 8.38 -12.20
CA THR A 544 -1.19 8.92 -13.36
C THR A 544 -0.84 7.83 -14.37
N VAL A 545 -0.38 6.67 -13.92
CA VAL A 545 -0.01 5.54 -14.81
C VAL A 545 -1.25 4.90 -15.44
N ILE A 546 -2.36 4.77 -14.72
CA ILE A 546 -3.64 4.30 -15.30
C ILE A 546 -4.10 5.25 -16.41
N CYS A 547 -4.02 6.57 -16.19
CA CYS A 547 -4.31 7.58 -17.23
C CYS A 547 -3.42 7.38 -18.46
N ALA A 548 -2.11 7.20 -18.26
CA ALA A 548 -1.16 7.02 -19.37
C ALA A 548 -1.38 5.69 -20.11
N LEU A 549 -1.70 4.60 -19.40
CA LEU A 549 -2.11 3.33 -20.03
C LEU A 549 -3.38 3.49 -20.85
N GLY A 550 -4.33 4.29 -20.37
CA GLY A 550 -5.53 4.66 -21.12
C GLY A 550 -5.17 5.41 -22.42
N MET A 551 -4.31 6.43 -22.36
CA MET A 551 -3.82 7.15 -23.55
C MET A 551 -3.16 6.19 -24.55
N ASN A 552 -2.31 5.28 -24.07
CA ASN A 552 -1.61 4.31 -24.90
C ASN A 552 -2.59 3.37 -25.65
N LYS A 553 -3.68 2.93 -25.00
CA LYS A 553 -4.72 2.09 -25.64
C LYS A 553 -5.41 2.78 -26.82
N TYR A 554 -5.48 4.11 -26.83
CA TYR A 554 -6.04 4.91 -27.92
C TYR A 554 -5.01 5.35 -28.98
N GLY A 555 -3.74 4.95 -28.85
CA GLY A 555 -2.65 5.29 -29.76
C GLY A 555 -2.03 6.67 -29.53
N PHE A 556 -2.25 7.30 -28.36
CA PHE A 556 -1.58 8.53 -27.93
C PHE A 556 -0.27 8.18 -27.20
N GLU A 557 0.65 7.55 -27.95
CA GLU A 557 1.89 6.96 -27.39
C GLU A 557 2.90 8.03 -26.92
N GLU A 558 2.96 9.18 -27.60
CA GLU A 558 3.85 10.28 -27.21
C GLU A 558 3.37 10.93 -25.91
N GLU A 559 2.07 11.15 -25.80
CA GLU A 559 1.43 11.71 -24.62
C GLU A 559 1.55 10.75 -23.42
N ALA A 560 1.29 9.47 -23.63
CA ALA A 560 1.46 8.44 -22.62
C ALA A 560 2.93 8.36 -22.13
N SER A 561 3.90 8.39 -23.06
CA SER A 561 5.33 8.40 -22.76
C SER A 561 5.75 9.64 -21.98
N LYS A 562 5.21 10.82 -22.34
CA LYS A 562 5.46 12.07 -21.60
C LYS A 562 5.02 11.96 -20.14
N VAL A 563 3.84 11.40 -19.91
CA VAL A 563 3.30 11.19 -18.54
C VAL A 563 4.13 10.17 -17.77
N ALA A 564 4.48 9.04 -18.40
CA ALA A 564 5.31 8.00 -17.79
C ALA A 564 6.71 8.53 -17.39
N LEU A 565 7.35 9.31 -18.27
CA LEU A 565 8.64 9.96 -17.97
C LEU A 565 8.52 10.94 -16.80
N GLY A 566 7.41 11.65 -16.64
CA GLY A 566 7.18 12.53 -15.49
C GLY A 566 7.27 11.79 -14.15
N ILE A 567 6.64 10.61 -14.05
CA ILE A 567 6.70 9.76 -12.85
C ILE A 567 8.12 9.21 -12.63
N LEU A 568 8.81 8.75 -13.68
CA LEU A 568 10.19 8.26 -13.59
C LEU A 568 11.15 9.36 -13.14
N GLU A 569 10.99 10.59 -13.64
CA GLU A 569 11.78 11.73 -13.17
C GLU A 569 11.48 12.07 -11.70
N ALA A 570 10.20 12.06 -11.29
CA ALA A 570 9.83 12.25 -9.89
C ALA A 570 10.49 11.22 -8.97
N ALA A 571 10.60 9.96 -9.40
CA ALA A 571 11.18 8.88 -8.60
C ALA A 571 12.65 9.12 -8.21
N LYS A 572 13.41 9.93 -8.97
CA LYS A 572 14.82 10.24 -8.69
C LYS A 572 15.04 11.03 -7.39
N TYR A 573 14.02 11.72 -6.91
CA TYR A 573 14.13 12.61 -5.74
C TYR A 573 13.89 11.93 -4.39
N TRP A 574 13.45 10.66 -4.39
CA TRP A 574 13.24 9.89 -3.17
C TRP A 574 14.48 9.06 -2.83
N ASN A 575 15.18 9.45 -1.75
CA ASN A 575 16.53 8.90 -1.47
C ASN A 575 16.51 7.48 -0.91
N ILE A 576 15.55 7.13 -0.05
CA ILE A 576 15.52 5.84 0.66
C ILE A 576 14.55 4.87 -0.02
N TYR A 577 13.28 5.25 -0.09
CA TYR A 577 12.20 4.43 -0.65
C TYR A 577 11.98 4.75 -2.14
N SER A 578 11.13 3.95 -2.78
CA SER A 578 10.56 4.29 -4.08
C SER A 578 9.60 5.48 -3.94
N LEU A 579 8.72 5.70 -4.90
CA LEU A 579 7.69 6.73 -4.82
C LEU A 579 6.81 6.53 -3.58
N PRO A 580 6.50 7.60 -2.82
CA PRO A 580 5.53 7.54 -1.74
C PRO A 580 4.12 7.31 -2.29
N GLU A 581 3.18 7.11 -1.41
CA GLU A 581 1.76 6.95 -1.74
C GLU A 581 1.26 8.05 -2.71
N LEU A 582 1.55 9.28 -2.38
CA LEU A 582 1.28 10.47 -3.19
C LEU A 582 2.33 11.55 -2.90
N PHE A 583 2.37 12.54 -3.75
CA PHE A 583 3.12 13.77 -3.51
C PHE A 583 2.28 15.00 -3.92
N SER A 584 2.67 16.17 -3.42
CA SER A 584 1.91 17.39 -3.63
C SER A 584 1.87 17.81 -5.10
N GLY A 585 0.74 18.36 -5.53
CA GLY A 585 0.49 18.69 -6.95
C GLY A 585 1.11 20.00 -7.44
N TYR A 586 2.24 20.43 -6.86
CA TYR A 586 2.96 21.62 -7.31
C TYR A 586 3.59 21.42 -8.69
N ASP A 587 3.69 22.53 -9.44
CA ASP A 587 4.21 22.57 -10.81
C ASP A 587 5.75 22.49 -10.84
N ASN A 588 6.31 21.64 -11.71
CA ASN A 588 7.76 21.47 -11.87
C ASN A 588 8.47 22.67 -12.53
N LYS A 589 7.73 23.58 -13.15
CA LYS A 589 8.31 24.84 -13.68
C LYS A 589 8.77 25.75 -12.54
N LYS A 590 8.02 25.75 -11.44
CA LYS A 590 8.33 26.52 -10.23
C LYS A 590 9.18 25.72 -9.24
N TRP A 591 8.80 24.47 -8.99
CA TRP A 591 9.46 23.59 -8.03
C TRP A 591 10.16 22.46 -8.79
N LYS A 592 11.49 22.51 -8.82
CA LYS A 592 12.29 21.56 -9.64
C LYS A 592 12.26 20.13 -9.13
N GLU A 593 11.76 19.92 -7.94
CA GLU A 593 11.64 18.64 -7.25
C GLU A 593 10.18 18.41 -6.83
N PRO A 594 9.68 17.16 -6.80
CA PRO A 594 8.38 16.88 -6.26
C PRO A 594 8.35 17.20 -4.76
N ILE A 595 7.27 17.84 -4.32
CA ILE A 595 7.08 18.21 -2.91
C ILE A 595 6.39 17.06 -2.18
N ALA A 596 6.99 16.60 -1.10
CA ALA A 596 6.42 15.52 -0.29
C ALA A 596 5.05 15.92 0.29
N TYR A 597 4.13 14.94 0.35
CA TYR A 597 2.92 15.04 1.14
C TYR A 597 3.20 14.49 2.54
N PRO A 598 3.04 15.28 3.62
CA PRO A 598 3.57 14.92 4.95
C PRO A 598 3.02 13.62 5.55
N GLU A 599 1.77 13.27 5.24
CA GLU A 599 1.07 12.11 5.80
C GLU A 599 1.03 10.90 4.86
N ALA A 600 1.71 10.98 3.71
CA ALA A 600 1.79 9.86 2.77
C ALA A 600 2.54 8.66 3.37
N CYS A 601 2.06 7.46 3.10
CA CYS A 601 2.86 6.26 3.30
C CYS A 601 4.14 6.35 2.46
N SER A 602 5.30 6.29 3.14
CA SER A 602 6.59 6.40 2.45
C SER A 602 6.94 5.16 1.64
N LEU A 603 6.41 4.01 2.02
CA LEU A 603 6.54 2.73 1.33
C LEU A 603 5.15 2.27 0.93
N GLN A 604 4.84 2.30 -0.38
CA GLN A 604 3.50 2.05 -0.91
C GLN A 604 3.54 1.13 -2.14
N GLY A 605 2.68 0.10 -2.14
CA GLY A 605 2.66 -0.96 -3.14
C GLY A 605 2.36 -0.44 -4.54
N TRP A 606 1.18 0.16 -4.76
CA TRP A 606 0.81 0.65 -6.08
C TRP A 606 1.68 1.78 -6.61
N SER A 607 2.31 2.58 -5.73
CA SER A 607 3.27 3.61 -6.16
C SER A 607 4.60 2.99 -6.58
N SER A 608 5.12 2.04 -5.79
CA SER A 608 6.34 1.31 -6.14
C SER A 608 6.18 0.52 -7.44
N THR A 609 5.03 -0.13 -7.65
CA THR A 609 4.75 -0.89 -8.88
C THR A 609 4.46 0.00 -10.08
N SER A 610 4.07 1.26 -9.88
CA SER A 610 3.80 2.23 -10.96
C SER A 610 4.99 2.44 -11.90
N LEU A 611 6.24 2.31 -11.40
CA LEU A 611 7.41 2.40 -12.25
C LEU A 611 7.39 1.36 -13.37
N PHE A 612 6.93 0.14 -13.08
CA PHE A 612 6.84 -0.94 -14.08
C PHE A 612 5.75 -0.66 -15.11
N GLY A 613 4.64 -0.05 -14.69
CA GLY A 613 3.63 0.46 -15.61
C GLY A 613 4.18 1.55 -16.56
N CYS A 614 5.02 2.47 -16.04
CA CYS A 614 5.72 3.46 -16.87
C CYS A 614 6.66 2.79 -17.89
N LEU A 615 7.47 1.81 -17.45
CA LEU A 615 8.39 1.10 -18.34
C LEU A 615 7.66 0.32 -19.42
N TYR A 616 6.52 -0.31 -19.09
CA TYR A 616 5.67 -0.98 -20.06
C TYR A 616 5.15 -0.02 -21.16
N ILE A 617 4.75 1.20 -20.77
CA ILE A 617 4.32 2.24 -21.74
C ILE A 617 5.47 2.63 -22.68
N LEU A 618 6.68 2.81 -22.14
CA LEU A 618 7.85 3.14 -22.96
C LEU A 618 8.24 1.98 -23.90
N ASP A 619 8.15 0.72 -23.45
CA ASP A 619 8.43 -0.47 -24.24
C ASP A 619 7.44 -0.63 -25.40
N SER A 620 6.16 -0.30 -25.19
CA SER A 620 5.14 -0.40 -26.23
C SER A 620 5.36 0.57 -27.41
N LYS A 621 6.01 1.71 -27.16
CA LYS A 621 6.42 2.67 -28.18
C LYS A 621 7.58 2.16 -29.05
N ASP A 622 8.56 1.48 -28.44
CA ASP A 622 9.76 0.97 -29.12
C ASP A 622 9.48 -0.27 -30.00
N SER A 623 8.33 -0.93 -29.75
CA SER A 623 8.00 -2.22 -30.39
C SER A 623 7.25 -2.08 -31.72
N LYS A 624 6.89 -0.85 -32.15
CA LYS A 624 6.24 -0.52 -33.42
C LYS A 624 7.18 0.23 -34.34
#